data_9839befe302bdceb6e5b73063c6c2eac
#
_entry.id   9839befe302bdceb6e5b73063c6c2eac
#
_cell.length_a   1.000
_cell.length_b   1.000
_cell.length_c   1.000
_cell.angle_alpha   90.00
_cell.angle_beta   90.00
_cell.angle_gamma   90.00
#
_symmetry.space_group_name_H-M   'P 1'
#
loop_
_entity.id
_entity.type
_entity.pdbx_description
1 polymer ?
#
loop_
_entity_poly.entity_id
_entity_poly.type
_entity_poly.pdbx_seq_one_letter_code
_entity_poly.pdbx_strand_id
1 'polypeptide(L)'
;MWKKILRWVILGGTLVFLGKALKDHWQEVTNIQIDTSGWAILAIATGVTLLAHTWAGWVWTWILKELNQPVVSIELIQVYLKTNIAKYLPGNIWHHYGRIVAAKNATGSTGAATLSVVLEPLLMAAAALIIVLVFGTQLTAANTNILFLILQFLCLAVVLCALHPWFLNPVIHFVHKLKAKKLDRQGSDSSSNVRIERYPVRPLLGELAFLGLRGAGFILTLFALGPVNADQIPLLLGAFSFAWLLGFVVPGAPGGLGVFEATAIALLQNHFPAAVVISAIALYRLISIVAETAGAALAWLDEYLAK
;
A
#
# COMPACT_ATOMS: atom_id res chain seq x y z
N MET A 1 -0.86 24.15 13.12
CA MET A 1 -0.22 23.61 14.34
C MET A 1 -0.83 22.26 14.74
N TRP A 2 -2.13 22.13 14.89
CA TRP A 2 -2.83 20.91 15.33
C TRP A 2 -2.43 19.63 14.51
N LYS A 3 -2.38 19.69 13.18
CA LYS A 3 -1.97 18.54 12.33
C LYS A 3 -0.54 18.06 12.59
N LYS A 4 0.39 18.95 12.95
CA LYS A 4 1.76 18.57 13.32
C LYS A 4 1.78 17.87 14.68
N ILE A 5 1.03 18.38 15.66
CA ILE A 5 0.93 17.81 17.00
C ILE A 5 0.32 16.40 16.92
N LEU A 6 -0.81 16.25 16.23
CA LEU A 6 -1.47 14.95 16.05
C LEU A 6 -0.51 13.90 15.43
N ARG A 7 0.29 14.30 14.43
CA ARG A 7 1.29 13.43 13.80
C ARG A 7 2.34 12.94 14.80
N TRP A 8 2.88 13.85 15.64
CA TRP A 8 3.88 13.48 16.63
C TRP A 8 3.28 12.63 17.76
N VAL A 9 2.03 12.88 18.14
CA VAL A 9 1.29 12.07 19.14
C VAL A 9 1.08 10.64 18.62
N ILE A 10 0.62 10.48 17.37
CA ILE A 10 0.43 9.16 16.76
C ILE A 10 1.76 8.43 16.66
N LEU A 11 2.79 9.06 16.08
CA LEU A 11 4.10 8.43 15.93
C LEU A 11 4.73 8.09 17.29
N GLY A 12 4.69 9.01 18.25
CA GLY A 12 5.20 8.78 19.60
C GLY A 12 4.45 7.67 20.33
N GLY A 13 3.12 7.69 20.28
CA GLY A 13 2.27 6.65 20.89
C GLY A 13 2.53 5.27 20.31
N THR A 14 2.64 5.14 18.99
CA THR A 14 2.96 3.86 18.33
C THR A 14 4.36 3.39 18.65
N LEU A 15 5.36 4.25 18.70
CA LEU A 15 6.74 3.89 19.07
C LEU A 15 6.83 3.43 20.54
N VAL A 16 6.12 4.10 21.45
CA VAL A 16 6.04 3.68 22.86
C VAL A 16 5.37 2.32 22.99
N PHE A 17 4.27 2.08 22.27
CA PHE A 17 3.59 0.79 22.25
C PHE A 17 4.51 -0.33 21.74
N LEU A 18 5.20 -0.09 20.61
CA LEU A 18 6.14 -1.07 20.04
C LEU A 18 7.32 -1.34 20.97
N GLY A 19 7.89 -0.28 21.56
CA GLY A 19 8.99 -0.40 22.52
C GLY A 19 8.58 -1.21 23.75
N LYS A 20 7.35 -0.99 24.26
CA LYS A 20 6.80 -1.77 25.35
C LYS A 20 6.59 -3.23 24.96
N ALA A 21 5.93 -3.49 23.85
CA ALA A 21 5.67 -4.86 23.36
C ALA A 21 6.98 -5.64 23.17
N LEU A 22 7.99 -5.00 22.57
CA LEU A 22 9.31 -5.61 22.40
C LEU A 22 10.01 -5.87 23.75
N LYS A 23 9.96 -4.91 24.69
CA LYS A 23 10.56 -5.05 26.01
C LYS A 23 9.92 -6.19 26.79
N ASP A 24 8.58 -6.28 26.78
CA ASP A 24 7.83 -7.27 27.56
C ASP A 24 8.08 -8.70 27.03
N HIS A 25 8.44 -8.87 25.75
CA HIS A 25 8.70 -10.17 25.11
C HIS A 25 10.15 -10.35 24.63
N TRP A 26 11.09 -9.53 25.12
CA TRP A 26 12.45 -9.50 24.61
C TRP A 26 13.17 -10.85 24.68
N GLN A 27 13.07 -11.55 25.81
CA GLN A 27 13.70 -12.85 25.99
C GLN A 27 13.13 -13.90 25.05
N GLU A 28 11.82 -13.89 24.83
CA GLU A 28 11.15 -14.82 23.91
C GLU A 28 11.56 -14.54 22.46
N VAL A 29 11.62 -13.25 22.06
CA VAL A 29 12.05 -12.82 20.72
C VAL A 29 13.50 -13.23 20.44
N THR A 30 14.40 -13.05 21.40
CA THR A 30 15.82 -13.42 21.23
C THR A 30 16.06 -14.93 21.19
N ASN A 31 15.13 -15.72 21.71
CA ASN A 31 15.21 -17.19 21.69
C ASN A 31 14.63 -17.80 20.38
N ILE A 32 14.02 -17.00 19.52
CA ILE A 32 13.54 -17.51 18.22
C ILE A 32 14.74 -17.88 17.35
N GLN A 33 14.84 -19.15 17.02
CA GLN A 33 15.84 -19.67 16.09
C GLN A 33 15.19 -19.94 14.74
N ILE A 34 15.78 -19.35 13.69
CA ILE A 34 15.36 -19.59 12.31
C ILE A 34 16.24 -20.70 11.75
N ASP A 35 15.66 -21.82 11.40
CA ASP A 35 16.36 -22.94 10.78
C ASP A 35 16.69 -22.66 9.29
N THR A 36 17.38 -23.60 8.65
CA THR A 36 17.76 -23.46 7.22
C THR A 36 16.54 -23.33 6.32
N SER A 37 15.45 -24.02 6.63
CA SER A 37 14.20 -23.95 5.87
C SER A 37 13.52 -22.60 6.05
N GLY A 38 13.52 -22.05 7.24
CA GLY A 38 13.01 -20.72 7.55
C GLY A 38 13.74 -19.62 6.75
N TRP A 39 15.05 -19.69 6.65
CA TRP A 39 15.82 -18.75 5.80
C TRP A 39 15.47 -18.85 4.33
N ALA A 40 15.25 -20.06 3.81
CA ALA A 40 14.77 -20.25 2.44
C ALA A 40 13.38 -19.64 2.21
N ILE A 41 12.46 -19.81 3.18
CA ILE A 41 11.12 -19.23 3.14
C ILE A 41 11.19 -17.69 3.18
N LEU A 42 12.07 -17.09 3.99
CA LEU A 42 12.28 -15.63 4.02
C LEU A 42 12.81 -15.10 2.69
N ALA A 43 13.68 -15.83 2.03
CA ALA A 43 14.13 -15.48 0.68
C ALA A 43 12.98 -15.51 -0.33
N ILE A 44 12.11 -16.54 -0.28
CA ILE A 44 10.89 -16.61 -1.10
C ILE A 44 9.94 -15.45 -0.76
N ALA A 45 9.72 -15.13 0.53
CA ALA A 45 8.91 -14.02 0.97
C ALA A 45 9.42 -12.67 0.41
N THR A 46 10.74 -12.51 0.34
CA THR A 46 11.38 -11.34 -0.28
C THR A 46 11.08 -11.27 -1.78
N GLY A 47 11.21 -12.39 -2.50
CA GLY A 47 10.88 -12.48 -3.92
C GLY A 47 9.40 -12.18 -4.20
N VAL A 48 8.48 -12.75 -3.41
CA VAL A 48 7.03 -12.49 -3.53
C VAL A 48 6.71 -11.01 -3.25
N THR A 49 7.38 -10.40 -2.26
CA THR A 49 7.21 -8.98 -1.95
C THR A 49 7.75 -8.08 -3.07
N LEU A 50 8.88 -8.44 -3.68
CA LEU A 50 9.42 -7.75 -4.86
C LEU A 50 8.46 -7.87 -6.05
N LEU A 51 7.93 -9.07 -6.29
CA LEU A 51 6.90 -9.29 -7.31
C LEU A 51 5.67 -8.41 -7.07
N ALA A 52 5.21 -8.27 -5.83
CA ALA A 52 4.10 -7.39 -5.49
C ALA A 52 4.37 -5.93 -5.90
N HIS A 53 5.57 -5.41 -5.65
CA HIS A 53 5.92 -4.03 -6.05
C HIS A 53 6.03 -3.86 -7.56
N THR A 54 6.58 -4.84 -8.27
CA THR A 54 6.62 -4.86 -9.74
C THR A 54 5.21 -4.92 -10.31
N TRP A 55 4.35 -5.75 -9.73
CA TRP A 55 2.95 -5.86 -10.09
C TRP A 55 2.19 -4.53 -9.88
N ALA A 56 2.37 -3.85 -8.74
CA ALA A 56 1.76 -2.54 -8.49
C ALA A 56 2.19 -1.49 -9.54
N GLY A 57 3.46 -1.48 -9.93
CA GLY A 57 3.93 -0.66 -11.04
C GLY A 57 3.21 -0.97 -12.35
N TRP A 58 2.94 -2.23 -12.62
CA TRP A 58 2.17 -2.64 -13.80
C TRP A 58 0.71 -2.21 -13.72
N VAL A 59 0.06 -2.38 -12.57
CA VAL A 59 -1.31 -1.90 -12.32
C VAL A 59 -1.42 -0.39 -12.52
N TRP A 60 -0.42 0.39 -12.07
CA TRP A 60 -0.39 1.82 -12.31
C TRP A 60 -0.40 2.17 -13.82
N THR A 61 0.26 1.38 -14.68
CA THR A 61 0.15 1.55 -16.13
C THR A 61 -1.26 1.27 -16.67
N TRP A 62 -2.02 0.37 -16.06
CA TRP A 62 -3.41 0.13 -16.42
C TRP A 62 -4.29 1.33 -16.07
N ILE A 63 -4.04 1.98 -14.93
CA ILE A 63 -4.74 3.22 -14.56
C ILE A 63 -4.52 4.30 -15.62
N LEU A 64 -3.30 4.49 -16.10
CA LEU A 64 -3.01 5.44 -17.18
C LEU A 64 -3.71 5.06 -18.49
N LYS A 65 -3.79 3.77 -18.81
CA LYS A 65 -4.54 3.29 -20.00
C LYS A 65 -6.04 3.52 -19.89
N GLU A 66 -6.65 3.36 -18.69
CA GLU A 66 -8.06 3.71 -18.45
C GLU A 66 -8.32 5.23 -18.58
N LEU A 67 -7.27 6.05 -18.44
CA LEU A 67 -7.30 7.50 -18.70
C LEU A 67 -6.99 7.85 -20.16
N ASN A 68 -7.06 6.87 -21.08
CA ASN A 68 -6.76 7.01 -22.50
C ASN A 68 -5.35 7.55 -22.79
N GLN A 69 -4.37 7.17 -21.95
CA GLN A 69 -2.97 7.55 -22.15
C GLN A 69 -2.18 6.36 -22.71
N PRO A 70 -1.64 6.45 -23.93
CA PRO A 70 -0.72 5.45 -24.45
C PRO A 70 0.60 5.54 -23.68
N VAL A 71 1.01 4.46 -23.02
CA VAL A 71 2.24 4.43 -22.23
C VAL A 71 3.04 3.15 -22.45
N VAL A 72 4.36 3.26 -22.42
CA VAL A 72 5.28 2.12 -22.41
C VAL A 72 5.36 1.60 -20.99
N SER A 73 4.79 0.41 -20.77
CA SER A 73 4.60 -0.13 -19.41
C SER A 73 5.91 -0.36 -18.67
N ILE A 74 6.97 -0.83 -19.37
CA ILE A 74 8.25 -1.16 -18.74
C ILE A 74 8.92 0.09 -18.12
N GLU A 75 8.95 1.20 -18.82
CA GLU A 75 9.55 2.44 -18.33
C GLU A 75 8.84 2.96 -17.06
N LEU A 76 7.51 2.87 -17.04
CA LEU A 76 6.74 3.32 -15.89
C LEU A 76 6.83 2.35 -14.70
N ILE A 77 6.98 1.04 -14.92
CA ILE A 77 7.29 0.08 -13.87
C ILE A 77 8.65 0.41 -13.23
N GLN A 78 9.67 0.71 -14.05
CA GLN A 78 10.99 1.13 -13.53
C GLN A 78 10.88 2.42 -12.70
N VAL A 79 10.13 3.40 -13.18
CA VAL A 79 9.86 4.64 -12.42
C VAL A 79 9.16 4.33 -11.10
N TYR A 80 8.16 3.44 -11.13
CA TYR A 80 7.43 3.02 -9.92
C TYR A 80 8.37 2.44 -8.88
N LEU A 81 9.21 1.47 -9.26
CA LEU A 81 10.18 0.82 -8.39
C LEU A 81 11.20 1.82 -7.83
N LYS A 82 11.76 2.70 -8.68
CA LYS A 82 12.73 3.72 -8.26
C LYS A 82 12.14 4.75 -7.31
N THR A 83 10.91 5.19 -7.54
CA THR A 83 10.27 6.20 -6.71
C THR A 83 9.72 5.65 -5.39
N ASN A 84 9.45 4.34 -5.29
CA ASN A 84 8.81 3.74 -4.13
C ASN A 84 9.60 3.95 -2.82
N ILE A 85 10.93 3.97 -2.89
CA ILE A 85 11.80 4.23 -1.73
C ILE A 85 11.55 5.63 -1.14
N ALA A 86 11.17 6.60 -1.96
CA ALA A 86 10.95 7.97 -1.52
C ALA A 86 9.74 8.13 -0.57
N LYS A 87 8.92 7.09 -0.36
CA LYS A 87 7.84 7.11 0.65
C LYS A 87 8.36 7.18 2.09
N TYR A 88 9.61 6.77 2.33
CA TYR A 88 10.26 6.85 3.64
C TYR A 88 10.80 8.25 3.94
N LEU A 89 10.89 9.13 2.95
CA LEU A 89 11.29 10.52 3.16
C LEU A 89 10.21 11.30 3.92
N PRO A 90 10.61 12.28 4.74
CA PRO A 90 9.68 13.12 5.47
C PRO A 90 8.63 13.76 4.57
N GLY A 91 7.36 13.66 4.94
CA GLY A 91 6.22 14.21 4.17
C GLY A 91 5.43 13.17 3.39
N ASN A 92 5.97 11.98 3.09
CA ASN A 92 5.28 10.87 2.40
C ASN A 92 4.62 11.26 1.06
N ILE A 93 5.19 12.24 0.34
CA ILE A 93 4.66 12.76 -0.94
C ILE A 93 5.64 12.63 -2.10
N TRP A 94 6.92 12.39 -1.81
CA TRP A 94 7.98 12.46 -2.82
C TRP A 94 7.86 11.37 -3.89
N HIS A 95 7.43 10.17 -3.51
CA HIS A 95 7.17 9.09 -4.46
C HIS A 95 6.01 9.43 -5.41
N HIS A 96 4.95 10.06 -4.91
CA HIS A 96 3.85 10.55 -5.74
C HIS A 96 4.31 11.65 -6.69
N TYR A 97 5.11 12.60 -6.19
CA TYR A 97 5.65 13.68 -7.02
C TYR A 97 6.52 13.13 -8.16
N GLY A 98 7.43 12.20 -7.86
CA GLY A 98 8.27 11.55 -8.88
C GLY A 98 7.45 10.84 -9.95
N ARG A 99 6.39 10.12 -9.55
CA ARG A 99 5.47 9.45 -10.49
C ARG A 99 4.68 10.44 -11.35
N ILE A 100 4.19 11.56 -10.77
CA ILE A 100 3.50 12.62 -11.55
C ILE A 100 4.43 13.19 -12.61
N VAL A 101 5.68 13.51 -12.26
CA VAL A 101 6.65 14.06 -13.23
C VAL A 101 6.91 13.07 -14.36
N ALA A 102 7.18 11.81 -14.05
CA ALA A 102 7.45 10.78 -15.04
C ALA A 102 6.24 10.50 -15.94
N ALA A 103 5.04 10.35 -15.35
CA ALA A 103 3.82 10.14 -16.14
C ALA A 103 3.50 11.36 -17.03
N LYS A 104 3.72 12.59 -16.55
CA LYS A 104 3.58 13.80 -17.37
C LYS A 104 4.53 13.78 -18.58
N ASN A 105 5.78 13.41 -18.37
CA ASN A 105 6.77 13.33 -19.45
C ASN A 105 6.40 12.25 -20.48
N ALA A 106 5.86 11.11 -20.02
CA ALA A 106 5.44 10.00 -20.89
C ALA A 106 4.15 10.30 -21.66
N THR A 107 3.20 11.04 -21.07
CA THR A 107 1.85 11.23 -21.63
C THR A 107 1.61 12.62 -22.20
N GLY A 108 2.45 13.60 -21.87
CA GLY A 108 2.20 15.02 -22.18
C GLY A 108 1.07 15.65 -21.34
N SER A 109 0.36 14.87 -20.52
CA SER A 109 -0.83 15.30 -19.76
C SER A 109 -0.58 15.38 -18.28
N THR A 110 -0.48 16.60 -17.73
CA THR A 110 -0.37 16.82 -16.27
C THR A 110 -1.65 16.35 -15.53
N GLY A 111 -2.81 16.45 -16.20
CA GLY A 111 -4.09 16.03 -15.63
C GLY A 111 -4.15 14.52 -15.43
N ALA A 112 -3.86 13.75 -16.47
CA ALA A 112 -3.83 12.30 -16.42
C ALA A 112 -2.76 11.79 -15.44
N ALA A 113 -1.56 12.37 -15.44
CA ALA A 113 -0.49 12.03 -14.53
C ALA A 113 -0.90 12.24 -13.06
N THR A 114 -1.50 13.37 -12.73
CA THR A 114 -1.96 13.66 -11.37
C THR A 114 -3.09 12.73 -10.97
N LEU A 115 -4.06 12.51 -11.87
CA LEU A 115 -5.21 11.68 -11.60
C LEU A 115 -4.81 10.21 -11.39
N SER A 116 -3.88 9.66 -12.18
CA SER A 116 -3.42 8.29 -12.02
C SER A 116 -2.80 8.05 -10.63
N VAL A 117 -2.03 9.02 -10.13
CA VAL A 117 -1.39 8.94 -8.80
C VAL A 117 -2.38 9.13 -7.65
N VAL A 118 -3.51 9.79 -7.86
CA VAL A 118 -4.59 9.92 -6.86
C VAL A 118 -5.51 8.70 -6.88
N LEU A 119 -5.74 8.13 -8.08
CA LEU A 119 -6.64 7.00 -8.25
C LEU A 119 -6.09 5.69 -7.66
N GLU A 120 -4.79 5.47 -7.80
CA GLU A 120 -4.08 4.29 -7.27
C GLU A 120 -4.33 4.10 -5.76
N PRO A 121 -4.07 5.07 -4.87
CA PRO A 121 -4.36 4.96 -3.44
C PRO A 121 -5.82 4.65 -3.12
N LEU A 122 -6.75 5.22 -3.86
CA LEU A 122 -8.18 4.94 -3.67
C LEU A 122 -8.54 3.51 -4.04
N LEU A 123 -7.98 2.99 -5.14
CA LEU A 123 -8.13 1.59 -5.56
C LEU A 123 -7.51 0.64 -4.56
N MET A 124 -6.32 0.96 -4.05
CA MET A 124 -5.65 0.18 -2.98
C MET A 124 -6.49 0.14 -1.70
N ALA A 125 -7.07 1.27 -1.28
CA ALA A 125 -7.95 1.33 -0.11
C ALA A 125 -9.22 0.52 -0.31
N ALA A 126 -9.85 0.59 -1.51
CA ALA A 126 -11.00 -0.24 -1.85
C ALA A 126 -10.65 -1.74 -1.81
N ALA A 127 -9.53 -2.13 -2.39
CA ALA A 127 -9.04 -3.51 -2.37
C ALA A 127 -8.81 -4.02 -0.94
N ALA A 128 -8.18 -3.20 -0.08
CA ALA A 128 -7.97 -3.53 1.32
C ALA A 128 -9.29 -3.73 2.07
N LEU A 129 -10.26 -2.83 1.88
CA LEU A 129 -11.59 -2.94 2.48
C LEU A 129 -12.33 -4.20 2.01
N ILE A 130 -12.22 -4.56 0.73
CA ILE A 130 -12.82 -5.81 0.20
C ILE A 130 -12.22 -7.02 0.90
N ILE A 131 -10.89 -7.10 1.01
CA ILE A 131 -10.22 -8.21 1.70
C ILE A 131 -10.62 -8.26 3.18
N VAL A 132 -10.67 -7.11 3.86
CA VAL A 132 -11.10 -7.03 5.26
C VAL A 132 -12.54 -7.47 5.44
N LEU A 133 -13.46 -7.12 4.53
CA LEU A 133 -14.84 -7.57 4.59
C LEU A 133 -15.00 -9.07 4.35
N VAL A 134 -14.22 -9.64 3.43
CA VAL A 134 -14.29 -11.07 3.09
C VAL A 134 -13.68 -11.94 4.20
N PHE A 135 -12.54 -11.51 4.75
CA PHE A 135 -11.74 -12.32 5.68
C PHE A 135 -11.73 -11.79 7.12
N GLY A 136 -12.16 -10.55 7.34
CA GLY A 136 -12.08 -9.89 8.66
C GLY A 136 -13.10 -10.38 9.67
N THR A 137 -14.09 -11.17 9.28
CA THR A 137 -15.06 -11.79 10.22
C THR A 137 -14.38 -12.72 11.22
N GLN A 138 -13.24 -13.28 10.88
CA GLN A 138 -12.42 -14.11 11.77
C GLN A 138 -11.61 -13.31 12.78
N LEU A 139 -11.44 -12.00 12.56
CA LEU A 139 -10.71 -11.09 13.47
C LEU A 139 -11.54 -10.73 14.72
N THR A 140 -12.84 -10.87 14.65
CA THR A 140 -13.76 -10.56 15.74
C THR A 140 -14.23 -11.86 16.37
N ALA A 141 -13.70 -12.18 17.58
CA ALA A 141 -14.21 -13.28 18.37
C ALA A 141 -15.72 -13.10 18.60
N ALA A 142 -16.51 -14.15 18.37
CA ALA A 142 -17.93 -14.44 18.68
C ALA A 142 -18.97 -13.30 18.87
N ASN A 143 -18.55 -12.06 19.08
CA ASN A 143 -19.40 -10.85 19.18
C ASN A 143 -19.03 -9.84 18.10
N THR A 144 -19.35 -10.15 16.85
CA THR A 144 -19.21 -9.18 15.76
C THR A 144 -20.14 -8.00 16.06
N ASN A 145 -19.57 -6.87 16.46
CA ASN A 145 -20.37 -5.67 16.65
C ASN A 145 -20.94 -5.26 15.28
N ILE A 146 -22.26 -5.43 15.11
CA ILE A 146 -22.97 -5.13 13.87
C ILE A 146 -22.66 -3.71 13.37
N LEU A 147 -22.41 -2.77 14.29
CA LEU A 147 -22.03 -1.40 13.96
C LEU A 147 -20.68 -1.34 13.23
N PHE A 148 -19.71 -2.18 13.62
CA PHE A 148 -18.40 -2.26 12.98
C PHE A 148 -18.50 -2.79 11.54
N LEU A 149 -19.33 -3.82 11.32
CA LEU A 149 -19.61 -4.33 9.97
C LEU A 149 -20.34 -3.28 9.12
N ILE A 150 -21.36 -2.64 9.64
CA ILE A 150 -22.07 -1.55 8.92
C ILE A 150 -21.08 -0.44 8.53
N LEU A 151 -20.19 -0.04 9.43
CA LEU A 151 -19.19 1.00 9.16
C LEU A 151 -18.22 0.57 8.06
N GLN A 152 -17.75 -0.67 8.07
CA GLN A 152 -16.89 -1.22 7.01
C GLN A 152 -17.58 -1.23 5.66
N PHE A 153 -18.84 -1.71 5.59
CA PHE A 153 -19.62 -1.69 4.36
C PHE A 153 -19.88 -0.27 3.87
N LEU A 154 -20.18 0.66 4.78
CA LEU A 154 -20.36 2.06 4.44
C LEU A 154 -19.08 2.68 3.88
N CYS A 155 -17.94 2.44 4.53
CA CYS A 155 -16.63 2.91 4.04
C CYS A 155 -16.33 2.35 2.65
N LEU A 156 -16.55 1.05 2.43
CA LEU A 156 -16.35 0.44 1.12
C LEU A 156 -17.30 1.06 0.07
N ALA A 157 -18.59 1.21 0.39
CA ALA A 157 -19.55 1.81 -0.51
C ALA A 157 -19.14 3.24 -0.90
N VAL A 158 -18.70 4.06 0.08
CA VAL A 158 -18.22 5.43 -0.17
C VAL A 158 -17.01 5.43 -1.11
N VAL A 159 -16.02 4.56 -0.87
CA VAL A 159 -14.82 4.48 -1.71
C VAL A 159 -15.15 3.99 -3.12
N LEU A 160 -15.99 2.96 -3.25
CA LEU A 160 -16.43 2.45 -4.55
C LEU A 160 -17.26 3.49 -5.33
N CYS A 161 -18.15 4.22 -4.65
CA CYS A 161 -18.87 5.34 -5.25
C CYS A 161 -17.92 6.46 -5.71
N ALA A 162 -16.93 6.81 -4.90
CA ALA A 162 -15.94 7.83 -5.26
C ALA A 162 -15.12 7.47 -6.50
N LEU A 163 -14.88 6.16 -6.74
CA LEU A 163 -14.21 5.64 -7.93
C LEU A 163 -15.09 5.61 -9.19
N HIS A 164 -16.41 5.81 -9.03
CA HIS A 164 -17.33 5.76 -10.16
C HIS A 164 -17.14 6.99 -11.07
N PRO A 165 -17.12 6.82 -12.41
CA PRO A 165 -16.89 7.91 -13.36
C PRO A 165 -17.83 9.11 -13.15
N TRP A 166 -19.06 8.85 -12.72
CA TRP A 166 -20.06 9.89 -12.46
C TRP A 166 -19.66 10.86 -11.34
N PHE A 167 -18.98 10.40 -10.30
CA PHE A 167 -18.44 11.25 -9.22
C PHE A 167 -17.05 11.80 -9.54
N LEU A 168 -16.22 10.98 -10.19
CA LEU A 168 -14.83 11.32 -10.41
C LEU A 168 -14.65 12.37 -11.53
N ASN A 169 -15.41 12.26 -12.63
CA ASN A 169 -15.32 13.20 -13.75
C ASN A 169 -15.66 14.66 -13.36
N PRO A 170 -16.72 14.97 -12.59
CA PRO A 170 -16.97 16.32 -12.10
C PRO A 170 -15.82 16.87 -11.26
N VAL A 171 -15.19 16.05 -10.41
CA VAL A 171 -14.03 16.46 -9.60
C VAL A 171 -12.84 16.78 -10.50
N ILE A 172 -12.59 15.97 -11.52
CA ILE A 172 -11.55 16.22 -12.52
C ILE A 172 -11.78 17.56 -13.21
N HIS A 173 -12.99 17.80 -13.71
CA HIS A 173 -13.35 19.08 -14.35
C HIS A 173 -13.20 20.27 -13.40
N PHE A 174 -13.61 20.13 -12.15
CA PHE A 174 -13.47 21.18 -11.15
C PHE A 174 -12.00 21.54 -10.88
N VAL A 175 -11.14 20.53 -10.72
CA VAL A 175 -9.70 20.73 -10.51
C VAL A 175 -9.05 21.38 -11.74
N HIS A 176 -9.43 20.96 -12.96
CA HIS A 176 -8.97 21.60 -14.19
C HIS A 176 -9.39 23.06 -14.26
N LYS A 177 -10.64 23.38 -13.93
CA LYS A 177 -11.16 24.76 -13.92
C LYS A 177 -10.44 25.65 -12.91
N LEU A 178 -10.11 25.13 -11.73
CA LEU A 178 -9.33 25.87 -10.72
C LEU A 178 -7.90 26.14 -11.19
N LYS A 179 -7.25 25.18 -11.89
CA LYS A 179 -5.92 25.37 -12.46
C LYS A 179 -5.94 26.36 -13.62
N ALA A 180 -6.89 26.27 -14.54
CA ALA A 180 -7.07 27.20 -15.65
C ALA A 180 -7.20 28.64 -15.16
N LYS A 181 -7.99 28.88 -14.10
CA LYS A 181 -8.17 30.22 -13.51
C LYS A 181 -6.88 30.80 -12.86
N LYS A 182 -5.92 29.94 -12.48
CA LYS A 182 -4.61 30.37 -11.96
C LYS A 182 -3.54 30.53 -13.05
N LEU A 183 -3.73 29.91 -14.21
CA LEU A 183 -2.75 29.82 -15.31
C LEU A 183 -3.07 30.74 -16.51
N ASP A 184 -4.03 31.65 -16.39
CA ASP A 184 -4.37 32.64 -17.43
C ASP A 184 -3.19 33.57 -17.84
N ARG A 185 -1.98 33.24 -17.42
CA ARG A 185 -0.76 34.00 -17.73
C ARG A 185 0.35 33.26 -18.49
N GLN A 186 0.24 31.95 -18.76
CA GLN A 186 1.27 31.26 -19.56
C GLN A 186 0.72 30.01 -20.29
N GLY A 187 0.59 30.12 -21.61
CA GLY A 187 0.76 29.11 -22.66
C GLY A 187 0.06 27.75 -22.47
N SER A 188 -0.99 27.55 -23.27
CA SER A 188 -1.47 26.28 -23.87
C SER A 188 -0.78 24.98 -23.42
N ASP A 189 -1.14 24.48 -22.22
CA ASP A 189 -1.18 23.03 -22.04
C ASP A 189 -2.41 22.54 -22.83
N SER A 190 -2.18 21.71 -23.82
CA SER A 190 -3.24 20.98 -24.53
C SER A 190 -4.04 20.21 -23.47
N SER A 191 -5.16 20.81 -23.05
CA SER A 191 -6.11 20.20 -22.13
C SER A 191 -6.78 19.05 -22.87
N SER A 192 -6.07 17.91 -22.97
CA SER A 192 -6.68 16.65 -23.32
C SER A 192 -7.81 16.44 -22.32
N ASN A 193 -9.01 16.21 -22.83
CA ASN A 193 -10.22 15.99 -22.06
C ASN A 193 -10.06 14.68 -21.26
N VAL A 194 -9.30 14.75 -20.16
CA VAL A 194 -9.02 13.60 -19.30
C VAL A 194 -10.32 13.25 -18.59
N ARG A 195 -10.87 12.12 -18.93
CA ARG A 195 -12.07 11.56 -18.31
C ARG A 195 -11.92 10.06 -18.15
N ILE A 196 -12.55 9.51 -17.17
CA ILE A 196 -12.72 8.07 -17.02
C ILE A 196 -14.01 7.68 -17.72
N GLU A 197 -13.92 6.79 -18.72
CA GLU A 197 -15.07 6.34 -19.50
C GLU A 197 -15.78 5.16 -18.87
N ARG A 198 -15.03 4.31 -18.15
CA ARG A 198 -15.53 3.07 -17.55
C ARG A 198 -15.10 2.98 -16.09
N TYR A 199 -15.82 2.19 -15.30
CA TYR A 199 -15.39 1.88 -13.96
C TYR A 199 -14.05 1.12 -13.99
N PRO A 200 -13.04 1.51 -13.18
CA PRO A 200 -11.69 0.94 -13.25
C PRO A 200 -11.60 -0.45 -12.60
N VAL A 201 -12.41 -1.41 -13.08
CA VAL A 201 -12.48 -2.78 -12.52
C VAL A 201 -11.15 -3.50 -12.66
N ARG A 202 -10.48 -3.39 -13.82
CA ARG A 202 -9.22 -4.06 -14.08
C ARG A 202 -8.11 -3.58 -13.13
N PRO A 203 -7.88 -2.28 -12.93
CA PRO A 203 -6.98 -1.78 -11.89
C PRO A 203 -7.38 -2.23 -10.48
N LEU A 204 -8.67 -2.22 -10.12
CA LEU A 204 -9.15 -2.68 -8.81
C LEU A 204 -8.79 -4.16 -8.55
N LEU A 205 -9.01 -5.04 -9.53
CA LEU A 205 -8.59 -6.44 -9.44
C LEU A 205 -7.06 -6.57 -9.35
N GLY A 206 -6.35 -5.68 -10.04
CA GLY A 206 -4.89 -5.59 -9.93
C GLY A 206 -4.43 -5.23 -8.51
N GLU A 207 -5.10 -4.29 -7.85
CA GLU A 207 -4.77 -3.90 -6.46
C GLU A 207 -5.17 -4.99 -5.45
N LEU A 208 -6.24 -5.75 -5.72
CA LEU A 208 -6.55 -6.95 -4.91
C LEU A 208 -5.43 -7.98 -5.00
N ALA A 209 -4.90 -8.24 -6.20
CA ALA A 209 -3.77 -9.13 -6.38
C ALA A 209 -2.48 -8.59 -5.72
N PHE A 210 -2.23 -7.27 -5.79
CA PHE A 210 -1.13 -6.62 -5.08
C PHE A 210 -1.18 -6.88 -3.58
N LEU A 211 -2.34 -6.62 -2.96
CA LEU A 211 -2.51 -6.86 -1.52
C LEU A 211 -2.45 -8.34 -1.16
N GLY A 212 -2.97 -9.21 -2.02
CA GLY A 212 -2.82 -10.66 -1.88
C GLY A 212 -1.36 -11.10 -1.87
N LEU A 213 -0.55 -10.61 -2.81
CA LEU A 213 0.90 -10.87 -2.86
C LEU A 213 1.63 -10.31 -1.63
N ARG A 214 1.28 -9.10 -1.20
CA ARG A 214 1.84 -8.49 0.01
C ARG A 214 1.50 -9.31 1.26
N GLY A 215 0.22 -9.72 1.37
CA GLY A 215 -0.24 -10.61 2.44
C GLY A 215 0.43 -11.98 2.41
N ALA A 216 0.63 -12.56 1.23
CA ALA A 216 1.37 -13.82 1.07
C ALA A 216 2.82 -13.67 1.56
N GLY A 217 3.51 -12.58 1.25
CA GLY A 217 4.85 -12.28 1.78
C GLY A 217 4.87 -12.23 3.31
N PHE A 218 3.85 -11.60 3.92
CA PHE A 218 3.70 -11.55 5.38
C PHE A 218 3.43 -12.94 5.99
N ILE A 219 2.53 -13.72 5.39
CA ILE A 219 2.21 -15.09 5.83
C ILE A 219 3.43 -16.00 5.74
N LEU A 220 4.19 -15.93 4.65
CA LEU A 220 5.45 -16.66 4.50
C LEU A 220 6.47 -16.26 5.58
N THR A 221 6.53 -14.98 5.94
CA THR A 221 7.41 -14.51 7.01
C THR A 221 7.01 -15.11 8.37
N LEU A 222 5.72 -15.19 8.65
CA LEU A 222 5.22 -15.84 9.87
C LEU A 222 5.52 -17.36 9.85
N PHE A 223 5.30 -18.00 8.70
CA PHE A 223 5.56 -19.43 8.51
C PHE A 223 7.05 -19.80 8.66
N ALA A 224 7.96 -18.88 8.34
CA ALA A 224 9.39 -19.08 8.58
C ALA A 224 9.76 -19.11 10.08
N LEU A 225 8.91 -18.60 10.95
CA LEU A 225 9.12 -18.55 12.41
C LEU A 225 8.37 -19.63 13.17
N GLY A 226 7.37 -20.26 12.54
CA GLY A 226 6.58 -21.29 13.16
C GLY A 226 5.47 -21.82 12.25
N PRO A 227 4.81 -22.91 12.65
CA PRO A 227 3.78 -23.51 11.82
C PRO A 227 2.57 -22.58 11.67
N VAL A 228 2.09 -22.44 10.44
CA VAL A 228 0.85 -21.73 10.08
C VAL A 228 -0.09 -22.74 9.43
N ASN A 229 -1.28 -22.92 10.00
CA ASN A 229 -2.30 -23.80 9.47
C ASN A 229 -3.09 -23.11 8.34
N ALA A 230 -3.62 -23.90 7.41
CA ALA A 230 -4.37 -23.36 6.28
C ALA A 230 -5.65 -22.60 6.69
N ASP A 231 -6.29 -22.99 7.79
CA ASP A 231 -7.45 -22.31 8.37
C ASP A 231 -7.15 -20.93 8.97
N GLN A 232 -5.87 -20.66 9.27
CA GLN A 232 -5.41 -19.35 9.76
C GLN A 232 -5.11 -18.35 8.63
N ILE A 233 -4.98 -18.81 7.39
CA ILE A 233 -4.65 -17.93 6.24
C ILE A 233 -5.67 -16.80 6.06
N PRO A 234 -6.99 -17.02 6.10
CA PRO A 234 -7.97 -15.95 5.99
C PRO A 234 -7.85 -14.91 7.11
N LEU A 235 -7.63 -15.35 8.36
CA LEU A 235 -7.37 -14.48 9.50
C LEU A 235 -6.14 -13.58 9.24
N LEU A 236 -5.03 -14.16 8.79
CA LEU A 236 -3.79 -13.46 8.53
C LEU A 236 -3.92 -12.46 7.39
N LEU A 237 -4.63 -12.81 6.30
CA LEU A 237 -4.92 -11.90 5.19
C LEU A 237 -5.80 -10.72 5.64
N GLY A 238 -6.83 -10.99 6.45
CA GLY A 238 -7.68 -9.96 7.03
C GLY A 238 -6.91 -9.02 7.94
N ALA A 239 -6.14 -9.57 8.89
CA ALA A 239 -5.32 -8.80 9.82
C ALA A 239 -4.26 -7.95 9.09
N PHE A 240 -3.55 -8.55 8.13
CA PHE A 240 -2.59 -7.85 7.30
C PHE A 240 -3.23 -6.68 6.54
N SER A 241 -4.34 -6.94 5.85
CA SER A 241 -5.00 -5.93 5.01
C SER A 241 -5.56 -4.78 5.85
N PHE A 242 -6.11 -5.08 7.04
CA PHE A 242 -6.59 -4.05 7.96
C PHE A 242 -5.45 -3.21 8.53
N ALA A 243 -4.37 -3.86 8.99
CA ALA A 243 -3.19 -3.17 9.50
C ALA A 243 -2.53 -2.32 8.41
N TRP A 244 -2.45 -2.86 7.19
CA TRP A 244 -1.92 -2.16 6.02
C TRP A 244 -2.78 -0.93 5.68
N LEU A 245 -4.11 -1.07 5.65
CA LEU A 245 -5.05 0.02 5.38
C LEU A 245 -4.91 1.14 6.42
N LEU A 246 -4.86 0.82 7.71
CA LEU A 246 -4.67 1.83 8.76
C LEU A 246 -3.31 2.52 8.62
N GLY A 247 -2.23 1.76 8.41
CA GLY A 247 -0.90 2.32 8.17
C GLY A 247 -0.84 3.23 6.95
N PHE A 248 -1.66 2.94 5.93
CA PHE A 248 -1.75 3.72 4.71
C PHE A 248 -2.59 5.01 4.88
N VAL A 249 -3.73 4.93 5.58
CA VAL A 249 -4.69 6.05 5.72
C VAL A 249 -4.31 7.00 6.84
N VAL A 250 -3.68 6.51 7.93
CA VAL A 250 -3.34 7.36 9.09
C VAL A 250 -2.25 8.36 8.72
N PRO A 251 -2.57 9.69 8.80
CA PRO A 251 -1.61 10.71 8.38
C PRO A 251 -0.47 10.82 9.40
N GLY A 252 0.75 10.86 8.88
CA GLY A 252 1.93 11.08 9.73
C GLY A 252 2.77 9.86 10.01
N ALA A 253 2.36 8.69 9.54
CA ALA A 253 3.11 7.45 9.60
C ALA A 253 3.83 7.20 8.25
N PRO A 254 5.10 7.61 8.05
CA PRO A 254 5.82 7.41 6.79
C PRO A 254 5.91 5.92 6.48
N GLY A 255 5.38 5.51 5.31
CA GLY A 255 5.33 4.09 4.96
C GLY A 255 4.53 3.22 5.94
N GLY A 256 3.60 3.81 6.71
CA GLY A 256 2.79 3.12 7.72
C GLY A 256 3.53 2.74 8.99
N LEU A 257 4.74 3.29 9.22
CA LEU A 257 5.58 2.96 10.38
C LEU A 257 4.84 3.23 11.70
N GLY A 258 4.88 2.24 12.57
CA GLY A 258 4.23 2.25 13.88
C GLY A 258 2.76 1.81 13.84
N VAL A 259 1.97 2.34 12.91
CA VAL A 259 0.52 2.04 12.84
C VAL A 259 0.27 0.62 12.34
N PHE A 260 0.95 0.19 11.27
CA PHE A 260 0.86 -1.18 10.77
C PHE A 260 1.26 -2.18 11.85
N GLU A 261 2.40 -1.97 12.48
CA GLU A 261 2.97 -2.87 13.49
C GLU A 261 2.03 -2.97 14.70
N ALA A 262 1.62 -1.84 15.27
CA ALA A 262 0.74 -1.83 16.43
C ALA A 262 -0.61 -2.51 16.15
N THR A 263 -1.18 -2.27 14.96
CA THR A 263 -2.45 -2.89 14.57
C THR A 263 -2.29 -4.39 14.35
N ALA A 264 -1.24 -4.83 13.67
CA ALA A 264 -1.01 -6.25 13.41
C ALA A 264 -0.75 -7.03 14.71
N ILE A 265 0.04 -6.47 15.65
CA ILE A 265 0.24 -7.06 16.98
C ILE A 265 -1.09 -7.18 17.72
N ALA A 266 -1.87 -6.08 17.78
CA ALA A 266 -3.14 -6.07 18.50
C ALA A 266 -4.15 -7.11 17.97
N LEU A 267 -4.16 -7.34 16.65
CA LEU A 267 -5.06 -8.31 16.03
C LEU A 267 -4.60 -9.77 16.17
N LEU A 268 -3.28 -10.02 16.17
CA LEU A 268 -2.73 -11.37 16.06
C LEU A 268 -2.24 -11.96 17.40
N GLN A 269 -1.98 -11.14 18.42
CA GLN A 269 -1.45 -11.58 19.72
C GLN A 269 -2.31 -12.61 20.46
N ASN A 270 -3.61 -12.67 20.18
CA ASN A 270 -4.53 -13.65 20.77
C ASN A 270 -4.61 -14.96 19.97
N HIS A 271 -4.01 -15.01 18.77
CA HIS A 271 -4.06 -16.16 17.86
C HIS A 271 -2.70 -16.83 17.70
N PHE A 272 -1.62 -16.10 17.96
CA PHE A 272 -0.22 -16.56 17.87
C PHE A 272 0.58 -16.09 19.07
N PRO A 273 1.66 -16.78 19.46
CA PRO A 273 2.57 -16.30 20.50
C PRO A 273 3.08 -14.88 20.19
N ALA A 274 3.00 -14.00 21.19
CA ALA A 274 3.32 -12.58 20.97
C ALA A 274 4.73 -12.36 20.42
N ALA A 275 5.72 -13.13 20.87
CA ALA A 275 7.09 -13.08 20.37
C ALA A 275 7.17 -13.41 18.87
N VAL A 276 6.44 -14.43 18.40
CA VAL A 276 6.39 -14.82 16.99
C VAL A 276 5.77 -13.69 16.15
N VAL A 277 4.66 -13.10 16.61
CA VAL A 277 4.00 -11.98 15.91
C VAL A 277 4.92 -10.77 15.80
N ILE A 278 5.57 -10.36 16.90
CA ILE A 278 6.49 -9.22 16.94
C ILE A 278 7.66 -9.45 15.98
N SER A 279 8.26 -10.65 16.04
CA SER A 279 9.40 -11.01 15.18
C SER A 279 9.00 -11.09 13.70
N ALA A 280 7.84 -11.67 13.39
CA ALA A 280 7.31 -11.73 12.02
C ALA A 280 7.09 -10.34 11.43
N ILE A 281 6.52 -9.42 12.21
CA ILE A 281 6.28 -8.04 11.79
C ILE A 281 7.60 -7.32 11.53
N ALA A 282 8.58 -7.45 12.44
CA ALA A 282 9.90 -6.84 12.27
C ALA A 282 10.63 -7.38 11.04
N LEU A 283 10.65 -8.71 10.87
CA LEU A 283 11.26 -9.36 9.70
C LEU A 283 10.56 -8.96 8.40
N TYR A 284 9.22 -8.94 8.39
CA TYR A 284 8.46 -8.54 7.21
C TYR A 284 8.74 -7.09 6.82
N ARG A 285 8.97 -6.20 7.80
CA ARG A 285 9.40 -4.82 7.52
C ARG A 285 10.77 -4.79 6.85
N LEU A 286 11.73 -5.58 7.34
CA LEU A 286 13.06 -5.71 6.72
C LEU A 286 12.94 -6.29 5.30
N ILE A 287 12.18 -7.36 5.12
CA ILE A 287 11.88 -7.95 3.80
C ILE A 287 11.31 -6.92 2.84
N SER A 288 10.37 -6.09 3.31
CA SER A 288 9.77 -5.04 2.48
C SER A 288 10.80 -4.01 2.03
N ILE A 289 11.69 -3.56 2.93
CA ILE A 289 12.75 -2.60 2.61
C ILE A 289 13.76 -3.23 1.63
N VAL A 290 14.16 -4.47 1.87
CA VAL A 290 15.09 -5.20 0.98
C VAL A 290 14.49 -5.38 -0.40
N ALA A 291 13.23 -5.81 -0.49
CA ALA A 291 12.52 -6.00 -1.76
C ALA A 291 12.39 -4.69 -2.55
N GLU A 292 12.04 -3.59 -1.88
CA GLU A 292 11.94 -2.26 -2.51
C GLU A 292 13.30 -1.74 -2.98
N THR A 293 14.34 -1.93 -2.18
CA THR A 293 15.70 -1.54 -2.54
C THR A 293 16.22 -2.37 -3.71
N ALA A 294 15.99 -3.69 -3.68
CA ALA A 294 16.34 -4.58 -4.77
C ALA A 294 15.58 -4.21 -6.06
N GLY A 295 14.29 -3.92 -5.97
CA GLY A 295 13.49 -3.50 -7.12
C GLY A 295 13.99 -2.20 -7.74
N ALA A 296 14.36 -1.21 -6.93
CA ALA A 296 14.94 0.04 -7.42
C ALA A 296 16.33 -0.19 -8.04
N ALA A 297 17.17 -1.02 -7.42
CA ALA A 297 18.49 -1.35 -7.94
C ALA A 297 18.41 -2.08 -9.30
N LEU A 298 17.50 -3.06 -9.42
CA LEU A 298 17.25 -3.76 -10.67
C LEU A 298 16.76 -2.82 -11.78
N ALA A 299 15.84 -1.90 -11.44
CA ALA A 299 15.34 -0.91 -12.39
C ALA A 299 16.43 0.08 -12.84
N TRP A 300 17.37 0.42 -11.98
CA TRP A 300 18.53 1.25 -12.33
C TRP A 300 19.54 0.48 -13.19
N LEU A 301 19.78 -0.77 -12.87
CA LEU A 301 20.70 -1.62 -13.61
C LEU A 301 20.19 -1.83 -15.05
N ASP A 302 18.90 -2.13 -15.21
CA ASP A 302 18.26 -2.32 -16.52
C ASP A 302 18.38 -1.06 -17.39
N GLU A 303 18.10 0.13 -16.80
CA GLU A 303 18.28 1.42 -17.51
C GLU A 303 19.74 1.69 -17.88
N TYR A 304 20.69 1.28 -17.04
CA TYR A 304 22.12 1.45 -17.33
C TYR A 304 22.60 0.53 -18.46
N LEU A 305 22.11 -0.73 -18.50
CA LEU A 305 22.46 -1.70 -19.53
C LEU A 305 21.79 -1.42 -20.88
N ALA A 306 20.66 -0.69 -20.88
CA ALA A 306 19.94 -0.30 -22.08
C ALA A 306 20.52 0.93 -22.79
N LYS A 307 21.50 1.61 -22.19
CA LYS A 307 22.25 2.77 -22.76
C LYS A 307 23.52 2.31 -23.44
#